data_dfb3efa6d7845c1c161ff7d61bf6c404
#
_entry.id   dfb3efa6d7845c1c161ff7d61bf6c404
#
_cell.length_a   1.000
_cell.length_b   1.000
_cell.length_c   1.000
_cell.angle_alpha   90.00
_cell.angle_beta   90.00
_cell.angle_gamma   90.00
#
_symmetry.space_group_name_H-M   'P 1'
#
loop_
_entity.id
_entity.type
_entity.pdbx_description
1 polymer ?
#
loop_
_entity_poly.entity_id
_entity_poly.type
_entity_poly.pdbx_seq_one_letter_code
_entity_poly.pdbx_strand_id
1 'polypeptide(L)'
;MHYRVTHATNRRLRPGDLYLIDSGGQYADGTTDVTRTVLIEGRPPPRGAIDAFTRVLRGHIALAAARFPTGTNGMQLDTLARAPLWAAGQDFDHGTGHGVGSYLSVHEGPQRISKGGMVALAPGMIVSNEPGYYATGRFGIRIENL
;
A
#
# COMPACT_ATOMS: atom_id res chain seq x y z
N MET A 1 -3.94 9.35 -6.23
CA MET A 1 -3.92 7.92 -5.87
C MET A 1 -4.01 7.04 -7.12
N HIS A 2 -4.92 7.27 -8.04
CA HIS A 2 -5.04 6.51 -9.29
C HIS A 2 -4.53 7.30 -10.50
N TYR A 3 -3.28 7.78 -10.41
CA TYR A 3 -2.64 8.46 -11.53
C TYR A 3 -2.42 7.49 -12.70
N ARG A 4 -2.73 7.95 -13.90
CA ARG A 4 -2.35 7.26 -15.14
C ARG A 4 -1.51 8.20 -15.98
N VAL A 5 -0.40 7.70 -16.49
CA VAL A 5 0.45 8.46 -17.41
C VAL A 5 -0.26 8.65 -18.75
N THR A 6 -0.29 9.89 -19.23
CA THR A 6 -0.78 10.27 -20.55
C THR A 6 0.19 11.31 -21.12
N HIS A 7 0.08 11.63 -22.42
CA HIS A 7 0.88 12.73 -22.98
C HIS A 7 0.69 14.06 -22.24
N ALA A 8 -0.53 14.32 -21.72
CA ALA A 8 -0.83 15.56 -20.98
C ALA A 8 -0.30 15.54 -19.53
N THR A 9 -0.19 14.37 -18.90
CA THR A 9 0.18 14.24 -17.49
C THR A 9 1.61 13.75 -17.28
N ASN A 10 2.26 13.25 -18.34
CA ASN A 10 3.65 12.80 -18.29
C ASN A 10 4.59 13.97 -17.99
N ARG A 11 5.44 13.80 -16.99
CA ARG A 11 6.47 14.78 -16.64
C ARG A 11 7.78 14.12 -16.23
N ARG A 12 8.87 14.83 -16.41
CA ARG A 12 10.18 14.38 -15.91
C ARG A 12 10.24 14.52 -14.39
N LEU A 13 10.87 13.55 -13.74
CA LEU A 13 11.21 13.61 -12.33
C LEU A 13 12.23 14.74 -12.08
N ARG A 14 12.12 15.39 -10.94
CA ARG A 14 12.99 16.50 -10.53
C ARG A 14 13.55 16.25 -9.13
N PRO A 15 14.72 16.79 -8.80
CA PRO A 15 15.25 16.76 -7.44
C PRO A 15 14.24 17.24 -6.40
N GLY A 16 14.01 16.42 -5.36
CA GLY A 16 13.03 16.66 -4.30
C GLY A 16 11.63 16.09 -4.56
N ASP A 17 11.36 15.53 -5.75
CA ASP A 17 10.13 14.79 -5.99
C ASP A 17 10.11 13.50 -5.15
N LEU A 18 8.95 13.17 -4.62
CA LEU A 18 8.65 11.82 -4.16
C LEU A 18 8.03 11.04 -5.33
N TYR A 19 8.74 10.03 -5.78
CA TYR A 19 8.30 9.15 -6.85
C TYR A 19 7.67 7.91 -6.25
N LEU A 20 6.35 7.82 -6.32
CA LEU A 20 5.60 6.63 -5.97
C LEU A 20 5.47 5.78 -7.24
N ILE A 21 6.04 4.59 -7.22
CA ILE A 21 5.93 3.60 -8.29
C ILE A 21 5.25 2.35 -7.75
N ASP A 22 4.16 1.99 -8.40
CA ASP A 22 3.42 0.76 -8.21
C ASP A 22 3.64 -0.10 -9.45
N SER A 23 4.22 -1.27 -9.28
CA SER A 23 4.71 -2.10 -10.38
C SER A 23 4.45 -3.57 -10.09
N GLY A 24 3.72 -4.21 -10.99
CA GLY A 24 3.43 -5.63 -10.93
C GLY A 24 3.85 -6.36 -12.20
N GLY A 25 4.06 -7.66 -12.11
CA GLY A 25 4.34 -8.55 -13.23
C GLY A 25 3.37 -9.72 -13.25
N GLN A 26 2.87 -10.04 -14.44
CA GLN A 26 2.01 -11.21 -14.68
C GLN A 26 2.85 -12.33 -15.31
N TYR A 27 2.80 -13.49 -14.66
CA TYR A 27 3.46 -14.71 -15.10
C TYR A 27 2.44 -15.85 -15.16
N ALA A 28 2.72 -16.91 -15.92
CA ALA A 28 1.81 -18.05 -16.04
C ALA A 28 1.56 -18.77 -14.71
N ASP A 29 2.49 -18.72 -13.78
CA ASP A 29 2.50 -19.38 -12.48
C ASP A 29 2.42 -18.43 -11.29
N GLY A 30 2.30 -17.12 -11.51
CA GLY A 30 2.17 -16.16 -10.42
C GLY A 30 2.06 -14.72 -10.86
N THR A 31 1.73 -13.86 -9.90
CA THR A 31 1.67 -12.41 -10.08
C THR A 31 2.50 -11.74 -9.00
N THR A 32 3.25 -10.73 -9.35
CA THR A 32 3.94 -9.85 -8.39
C THR A 32 3.23 -8.51 -8.29
N ASP A 33 3.27 -7.92 -7.10
CA ASP A 33 2.73 -6.60 -6.83
C ASP A 33 3.60 -5.90 -5.78
N VAL A 34 4.08 -4.71 -6.10
CA VAL A 34 5.00 -3.98 -5.24
C VAL A 34 4.91 -2.48 -5.45
N THR A 35 4.78 -1.73 -4.36
CA THR A 35 4.90 -0.27 -4.40
C THR A 35 6.10 0.20 -3.59
N ARG A 36 6.81 1.19 -4.13
CA ARG A 36 7.86 1.94 -3.44
C ARG A 36 7.63 3.44 -3.60
N THR A 37 7.97 4.18 -2.56
CA THR A 37 8.05 5.64 -2.61
C THR A 37 9.49 6.06 -2.41
N VAL A 38 10.08 6.70 -3.43
CA VAL A 38 11.50 7.03 -3.49
C VAL A 38 11.66 8.55 -3.59
N LEU A 39 12.56 9.11 -2.79
CA LEU A 39 12.97 10.51 -2.95
C LEU A 39 13.96 10.63 -4.10
N ILE A 40 13.67 11.50 -5.05
CA ILE A 40 14.64 11.89 -6.10
C ILE A 40 15.66 12.84 -5.47
N GLU A 41 16.91 12.41 -5.41
CA GLU A 41 17.99 13.12 -4.75
C GLU A 41 18.21 14.55 -5.25
N GLY A 42 18.91 15.37 -4.45
CA GLY A 42 19.32 16.75 -4.78
C GLY A 42 18.53 17.84 -4.09
N ARG A 43 17.42 17.51 -3.40
CA ARG A 43 16.68 18.44 -2.52
C ARG A 43 16.03 17.67 -1.36
N PRO A 44 15.76 18.33 -0.21
CA PRO A 44 15.03 17.69 0.89
C PRO A 44 13.61 17.33 0.46
N PRO A 45 13.01 16.29 1.08
CA PRO A 45 11.64 15.89 0.81
C PRO A 45 10.64 16.99 1.23
N PRO A 46 9.41 16.96 0.70
CA PRO A 46 8.35 17.86 1.13
C PRO A 46 8.12 17.82 2.65
N ARG A 47 7.79 18.96 3.24
CA ARG A 47 7.52 19.04 4.69
C ARG A 47 6.46 18.02 5.12
N GLY A 48 6.76 17.24 6.15
CA GLY A 48 5.89 16.21 6.71
C GLY A 48 5.97 14.86 5.99
N ALA A 49 6.72 14.74 4.88
CA ALA A 49 6.83 13.49 4.15
C ALA A 49 7.57 12.41 4.94
N ILE A 50 8.63 12.76 5.66
CA ILE A 50 9.40 11.81 6.49
C ILE A 50 8.52 11.22 7.60
N ASP A 51 7.75 12.06 8.30
CA ASP A 51 6.84 11.60 9.35
C ASP A 51 5.75 10.69 8.78
N ALA A 52 5.11 11.10 7.68
CA ALA A 52 4.09 10.30 7.00
C ALA A 52 4.65 8.96 6.50
N PHE A 53 5.84 8.97 5.88
CA PHE A 53 6.51 7.74 5.45
C PHE A 53 6.78 6.79 6.61
N THR A 54 7.27 7.32 7.73
CA THR A 54 7.54 6.54 8.94
C THR A 54 6.26 5.92 9.50
N ARG A 55 5.13 6.64 9.49
CA ARG A 55 3.84 6.11 9.94
C ARG A 55 3.31 5.01 9.03
N VAL A 56 3.37 5.21 7.71
CA VAL A 56 3.00 4.19 6.73
C VAL A 56 3.88 2.94 6.89
N LEU A 57 5.20 3.11 7.01
CA LEU A 57 6.13 2.00 7.23
C LEU A 57 5.84 1.25 8.54
N ARG A 58 5.55 1.95 9.63
CA ARG A 58 5.18 1.32 10.91
C ARG A 58 3.91 0.49 10.79
N GLY A 59 2.89 0.99 10.07
CA GLY A 59 1.66 0.25 9.79
C GLY A 59 1.92 -0.98 8.92
N HIS A 60 2.73 -0.85 7.88
CA HIS A 60 3.14 -1.94 7.01
C HIS A 60 3.86 -3.05 7.80
N ILE A 61 4.83 -2.68 8.65
CA ILE A 61 5.57 -3.65 9.49
C ILE A 61 4.63 -4.30 10.53
N ALA A 62 3.76 -3.52 11.17
CA ALA A 62 2.83 -4.05 12.18
C ALA A 62 1.92 -5.13 11.59
N LEU A 63 1.42 -4.92 10.37
CA LEU A 63 0.62 -5.91 9.66
C LEU A 63 1.45 -7.11 9.22
N ALA A 64 2.63 -6.90 8.62
CA ALA A 64 3.51 -7.97 8.15
C ALA A 64 4.01 -8.89 9.29
N ALA A 65 4.20 -8.34 10.49
CA ALA A 65 4.65 -9.09 11.66
C ALA A 65 3.48 -9.69 12.48
N ALA A 66 2.23 -9.45 12.10
CA ALA A 66 1.07 -9.86 12.86
C ALA A 66 0.95 -11.38 12.96
N ARG A 67 0.70 -11.87 14.17
CA ARG A 67 0.28 -13.26 14.42
C ARG A 67 -1.15 -13.22 14.95
N PHE A 68 -2.01 -14.01 14.39
CA PHE A 68 -3.42 -13.97 14.71
C PHE A 68 -4.05 -15.39 14.73
N PRO A 69 -5.13 -15.58 15.49
CA PRO A 69 -5.79 -16.88 15.57
C PRO A 69 -6.54 -17.23 14.27
N THR A 70 -6.76 -18.52 14.04
CA THR A 70 -7.63 -18.99 12.95
C THR A 70 -9.01 -18.34 13.04
N GLY A 71 -9.55 -17.96 11.89
CA GLY A 71 -10.84 -17.27 11.80
C GLY A 71 -10.73 -15.73 11.78
N THR A 72 -9.53 -15.17 11.99
CA THR A 72 -9.31 -13.74 11.85
C THR A 72 -9.49 -13.30 10.40
N ASN A 73 -10.22 -12.22 10.19
CA ASN A 73 -10.49 -11.66 8.86
C ASN A 73 -9.71 -10.36 8.60
N GLY A 74 -9.71 -9.93 7.37
CA GLY A 74 -8.95 -8.75 6.95
C GLY A 74 -9.45 -7.44 7.56
N MET A 75 -10.72 -7.33 7.95
CA MET A 75 -11.24 -6.14 8.64
C MET A 75 -10.55 -5.94 10.00
N GLN A 76 -10.30 -7.02 10.73
CA GLN A 76 -9.60 -6.96 12.01
C GLN A 76 -8.14 -6.56 11.85
N LEU A 77 -7.48 -7.03 10.79
CA LEU A 77 -6.07 -6.76 10.52
C LEU A 77 -5.83 -5.37 9.91
N ASP A 78 -6.79 -4.82 9.18
CA ASP A 78 -6.73 -3.49 8.56
C ASP A 78 -6.37 -2.38 9.59
N THR A 79 -6.86 -2.52 10.81
CA THR A 79 -6.57 -1.60 11.91
C THR A 79 -5.08 -1.51 12.25
N LEU A 80 -4.33 -2.61 12.15
CA LEU A 80 -2.89 -2.62 12.44
C LEU A 80 -2.11 -1.69 11.51
N ALA A 81 -2.48 -1.70 10.24
CA ALA A 81 -1.86 -0.84 9.24
C ALA A 81 -2.24 0.64 9.42
N ARG A 82 -3.45 0.93 9.88
CA ARG A 82 -3.96 2.30 10.04
C ARG A 82 -3.60 2.96 11.36
N ALA A 83 -3.41 2.21 12.43
CA ALA A 83 -3.22 2.74 13.78
C ALA A 83 -2.12 3.81 13.88
N PRO A 84 -0.93 3.68 13.27
CA PRO A 84 0.10 4.73 13.33
C PRO A 84 -0.31 6.03 12.62
N LEU A 85 -1.17 5.97 11.61
CA LEU A 85 -1.72 7.15 10.93
C LEU A 85 -2.84 7.77 11.77
N TRP A 86 -3.76 6.97 12.30
CA TRP A 86 -4.84 7.45 13.17
C TRP A 86 -4.32 8.18 14.41
N ALA A 87 -3.20 7.75 14.98
CA ALA A 87 -2.54 8.45 16.10
C ALA A 87 -2.11 9.89 15.73
N ALA A 88 -2.07 10.23 14.45
CA ALA A 88 -1.78 11.59 13.95
C ALA A 88 -2.98 12.25 13.29
N GLY A 89 -4.20 11.70 13.43
CA GLY A 89 -5.39 12.21 12.74
C GLY A 89 -5.35 12.03 11.21
N GLN A 90 -4.58 11.05 10.73
CA GLN A 90 -4.40 10.74 9.31
C GLN A 90 -5.04 9.40 8.98
N ASP A 91 -5.43 9.19 7.72
CA ASP A 91 -5.95 7.92 7.19
C ASP A 91 -5.71 7.86 5.67
N PHE A 92 -6.10 6.76 5.05
CA PHE A 92 -6.16 6.57 3.60
C PHE A 92 -7.46 5.89 3.19
N ASP A 93 -7.92 6.14 1.95
CA ASP A 93 -9.28 5.80 1.51
C ASP A 93 -9.39 4.44 0.79
N HIS A 94 -8.28 3.84 0.41
CA HIS A 94 -8.28 2.51 -0.22
C HIS A 94 -8.17 1.36 0.80
N GLY A 95 -8.32 0.13 0.33
CA GLY A 95 -8.04 -1.07 1.14
C GLY A 95 -6.56 -1.18 1.49
N THR A 96 -6.25 -1.77 2.63
CA THR A 96 -4.86 -2.04 3.03
C THR A 96 -4.24 -3.19 2.25
N GLY A 97 -5.07 -4.07 1.69
CA GLY A 97 -4.61 -5.18 0.88
C GLY A 97 -5.76 -5.94 0.22
N HIS A 98 -5.42 -6.70 -0.79
CA HIS A 98 -6.32 -7.52 -1.59
C HIS A 98 -5.73 -8.90 -1.80
N GLY A 99 -6.56 -9.88 -2.15
CA GLY A 99 -6.11 -11.16 -2.67
C GLY A 99 -5.42 -11.00 -4.02
N VAL A 100 -4.46 -11.85 -4.32
CA VAL A 100 -3.64 -11.78 -5.54
C VAL A 100 -3.93 -12.96 -6.44
N GLY A 101 -4.28 -12.67 -7.70
CA GLY A 101 -4.51 -13.66 -8.74
C GLY A 101 -3.22 -14.21 -9.33
N SER A 102 -3.28 -15.41 -9.88
CA SER A 102 -2.09 -16.10 -10.38
C SER A 102 -1.83 -15.92 -11.88
N TYR A 103 -2.73 -15.32 -12.62
CA TYR A 103 -2.57 -15.14 -14.07
C TYR A 103 -3.41 -14.00 -14.66
N LEU A 104 -4.70 -13.91 -14.32
CA LEU A 104 -5.65 -13.01 -14.99
C LEU A 104 -5.76 -11.64 -14.34
N SER A 105 -5.69 -11.55 -13.02
CA SER A 105 -5.89 -10.31 -12.30
C SER A 105 -5.00 -10.22 -11.08
N VAL A 106 -4.37 -9.05 -10.89
CA VAL A 106 -3.64 -8.76 -9.65
C VAL A 106 -4.60 -8.70 -8.46
N HIS A 107 -5.79 -8.14 -8.63
CA HIS A 107 -6.84 -8.12 -7.60
C HIS A 107 -7.75 -9.34 -7.77
N GLU A 108 -7.63 -10.33 -6.89
CA GLU A 108 -8.47 -11.50 -6.88
C GLU A 108 -8.90 -11.86 -5.45
N GLY A 109 -10.23 -11.95 -5.26
CA GLY A 109 -10.82 -12.36 -3.99
C GLY A 109 -10.86 -13.87 -3.80
N PRO A 110 -11.51 -14.34 -2.72
CA PRO A 110 -12.48 -13.62 -1.89
C PRO A 110 -11.87 -12.80 -0.74
N GLN A 111 -10.63 -13.06 -0.35
CA GLN A 111 -9.98 -12.39 0.78
C GLN A 111 -9.48 -10.98 0.41
N ARG A 112 -9.47 -10.12 1.42
CA ARG A 112 -8.87 -8.76 1.34
C ARG A 112 -8.64 -8.22 2.74
N ILE A 113 -7.70 -7.30 2.90
CA ILE A 113 -7.46 -6.55 4.13
C ILE A 113 -8.02 -5.13 3.94
N SER A 114 -9.19 -4.88 4.51
CA SER A 114 -9.90 -3.59 4.36
C SER A 114 -11.03 -3.48 5.38
N LYS A 115 -11.61 -2.31 5.51
CA LYS A 115 -12.82 -2.06 6.36
C LYS A 115 -14.00 -3.01 6.06
N GLY A 116 -14.06 -3.63 4.88
CA GLY A 116 -15.07 -4.59 4.48
C GLY A 116 -14.53 -6.01 4.23
N GLY A 117 -13.35 -6.32 4.73
CA GLY A 117 -12.71 -7.63 4.53
C GLY A 117 -13.22 -8.70 5.50
N MET A 118 -14.39 -9.29 5.22
CA MET A 118 -15.09 -10.21 6.13
C MET A 118 -14.66 -11.67 6.01
N VAL A 119 -13.97 -12.06 4.94
CA VAL A 119 -13.48 -13.43 4.75
C VAL A 119 -12.32 -13.70 5.67
N ALA A 120 -12.38 -14.79 6.44
CA ALA A 120 -11.29 -15.23 7.29
C ALA A 120 -10.06 -15.61 6.45
N LEU A 121 -8.89 -15.15 6.88
CA LEU A 121 -7.63 -15.55 6.24
C LEU A 121 -7.25 -16.97 6.63
N ALA A 122 -6.75 -17.72 5.66
CA ALA A 122 -6.30 -19.09 5.84
C ALA A 122 -4.87 -19.27 5.31
N PRO A 123 -4.12 -20.26 5.82
CA PRO A 123 -2.80 -20.61 5.29
C PRO A 123 -2.85 -20.86 3.79
N GLY A 124 -1.87 -20.34 3.05
CA GLY A 124 -1.78 -20.43 1.59
C GLY A 124 -2.47 -19.29 0.82
N MET A 125 -3.26 -18.46 1.48
CA MET A 125 -3.78 -17.23 0.85
C MET A 125 -2.67 -16.20 0.70
N ILE A 126 -2.60 -15.59 -0.49
CA ILE A 126 -1.71 -14.45 -0.77
C ILE A 126 -2.53 -13.17 -0.69
N VAL A 127 -2.01 -12.18 0.01
CA VAL A 127 -2.63 -10.84 0.13
C VAL A 127 -1.57 -9.76 0.00
N SER A 128 -1.92 -8.63 -0.60
CA SER A 128 -1.07 -7.45 -0.54
C SER A 128 -1.14 -6.78 0.84
N ASN A 129 -0.08 -6.05 1.17
CA ASN A 129 0.03 -5.22 2.37
C ASN A 129 0.56 -3.86 1.93
N GLU A 130 -0.37 -2.91 1.68
CA GLU A 130 -0.11 -1.67 0.92
C GLU A 130 -0.67 -0.40 1.60
N PRO A 131 -0.46 -0.16 2.89
CA PRO A 131 -0.89 1.08 3.50
C PRO A 131 -0.27 2.30 2.81
N GLY A 132 -0.98 3.42 2.83
CA GLY A 132 -0.52 4.66 2.22
C GLY A 132 -0.96 5.91 2.98
N TYR A 133 -0.49 7.07 2.52
CA TYR A 133 -0.96 8.38 2.94
C TYR A 133 -0.83 9.37 1.77
N TYR A 134 -1.86 10.16 1.54
CA TYR A 134 -1.93 11.05 0.39
C TYR A 134 -2.29 12.47 0.84
N ALA A 135 -1.27 13.33 0.92
CA ALA A 135 -1.44 14.75 1.19
C ALA A 135 -1.84 15.47 -0.11
N THR A 136 -3.14 15.72 -0.30
CA THR A 136 -3.71 16.28 -1.53
C THR A 136 -2.94 17.51 -2.01
N GLY A 137 -2.54 17.51 -3.28
CA GLY A 137 -1.78 18.57 -3.92
C GLY A 137 -0.31 18.69 -3.46
N ARG A 138 0.18 17.77 -2.63
CA ARG A 138 1.54 17.84 -2.08
C ARG A 138 2.37 16.59 -2.39
N PHE A 139 2.00 15.44 -1.84
CA PHE A 139 2.71 14.16 -2.05
C PHE A 139 1.82 12.95 -1.73
N GLY A 140 2.18 11.80 -2.26
CA GLY A 140 1.64 10.51 -1.90
C GLY A 140 2.73 9.54 -1.46
N ILE A 141 2.39 8.65 -0.53
CA ILE A 141 3.25 7.59 -0.02
C ILE A 141 2.45 6.30 -0.01
N ARG A 142 3.02 5.24 -0.57
CA ARG A 142 2.54 3.86 -0.39
C ARG A 142 3.75 2.93 -0.32
N ILE A 143 3.69 1.94 0.55
CA ILE A 143 4.69 0.89 0.72
C ILE A 143 3.95 -0.44 0.64
N GLU A 144 4.36 -1.30 -0.27
CA GLU A 144 3.65 -2.54 -0.57
C GLU A 144 4.58 -3.72 -0.78
N ASN A 145 4.18 -4.85 -0.23
CA ASN A 145 4.66 -6.18 -0.56
C ASN A 145 3.47 -7.16 -0.54
N LEU A 146 3.69 -8.35 -1.08
CA LEU A 146 2.80 -9.49 -0.89
C LEU A 146 3.19 -10.26 0.36
#